data_03aa043fd78d9889bf94ed45c3d2b91e
#
_entry.id   03aa043fd78d9889bf94ed45c3d2b91e
#
_cell.length_a   1.000
_cell.length_b   1.000
_cell.length_c   1.000
_cell.angle_alpha   90.00
_cell.angle_beta   90.00
_cell.angle_gamma   90.00
#
_symmetry.space_group_name_H-M   'P 1'
#
loop_
_entity.id
_entity.type
_entity.pdbx_description
1 polymer ?
#
loop_
_entity_poly.entity_id
_entity_poly.type
_entity_poly.pdbx_seq_one_letter_code
_entity_poly.pdbx_strand_id
1 'polypeptide(L)'
;MVTFVTALLFYSLFYNAFWGQKRRVPDHAAGSWPPVTLGIVTALLLLVYAVFAIVQFQYLFGGKLPGALTYSEYAREGFWQLIAVALMNFTLFGLTCRYAKRTAAGLALQALLLFATALLLASAAARLLLYIGAYGLTMMRILPLWLMVYLAALTLRCGLRLWRERLPLLRIAAATLLYWYVALNLPDWSAVIELYNAAH
;
A
#
# COMPACT_ATOMS: atom_id res chain seq x y z
N MET A 1 6.19 -24.96 -9.30
CA MET A 1 5.15 -24.31 -10.12
C MET A 1 4.91 -22.86 -9.71
N VAL A 2 4.72 -22.55 -8.43
CA VAL A 2 4.53 -21.17 -7.93
C VAL A 2 5.72 -20.25 -8.26
N THR A 3 6.95 -20.70 -8.09
CA THR A 3 8.18 -19.95 -8.40
C THR A 3 8.30 -19.57 -9.87
N PHE A 4 7.86 -20.41 -10.79
CA PHE A 4 7.89 -20.13 -12.23
C PHE A 4 6.85 -19.08 -12.62
N VAL A 5 5.65 -19.18 -12.08
CA VAL A 5 4.57 -18.20 -12.30
C VAL A 5 4.93 -16.84 -11.72
N THR A 6 5.49 -16.80 -10.52
CA THR A 6 5.98 -15.55 -9.91
C THR A 6 7.13 -14.93 -10.72
N ALA A 7 8.08 -15.73 -11.20
CA ALA A 7 9.17 -15.25 -12.06
C ALA A 7 8.65 -14.69 -13.39
N LEU A 8 7.66 -15.32 -14.03
CA LEU A 8 7.02 -14.81 -15.25
C LEU A 8 6.25 -13.51 -15.00
N LEU A 9 5.54 -13.41 -13.89
CA LEU A 9 4.84 -12.16 -13.51
C LEU A 9 5.83 -11.03 -13.24
N PHE A 10 6.93 -11.29 -12.52
CA PHE A 10 8.00 -10.32 -12.32
C PHE A 10 8.66 -9.93 -13.64
N TYR A 11 8.99 -10.89 -14.51
CA TYR A 11 9.55 -10.60 -15.83
C TYR A 11 8.61 -9.75 -16.68
N SER A 12 7.32 -10.09 -16.74
CA SER A 12 6.31 -9.32 -17.48
C SER A 12 6.16 -7.89 -16.95
N LEU A 13 6.13 -7.71 -15.62
CA LEU A 13 6.08 -6.39 -14.98
C LEU A 13 7.33 -5.58 -15.31
N PHE A 14 8.51 -6.19 -15.19
CA PHE A 14 9.78 -5.54 -15.50
C PHE A 14 9.91 -5.20 -16.98
N TYR A 15 9.60 -6.15 -17.87
CA TYR A 15 9.62 -5.92 -19.30
C TYR A 15 8.71 -4.75 -19.70
N ASN A 16 7.48 -4.72 -19.23
CA ASN A 16 6.56 -3.61 -19.47
C ASN A 16 7.03 -2.29 -18.84
N ALA A 17 7.62 -2.33 -17.66
CA ALA A 17 8.10 -1.12 -16.98
C ALA A 17 9.32 -0.50 -17.68
N PHE A 18 10.25 -1.31 -18.19
CA PHE A 18 11.51 -0.84 -18.76
C PHE A 18 11.55 -0.80 -20.27
N TRP A 19 10.93 -1.76 -20.97
CA TRP A 19 10.94 -1.84 -22.44
C TRP A 19 9.61 -1.52 -23.11
N GLY A 20 8.48 -1.79 -22.49
CA GLY A 20 7.15 -1.59 -23.08
C GLY A 20 6.79 -0.15 -23.45
N GLN A 21 7.54 0.83 -22.96
CA GLN A 21 7.27 2.25 -23.21
C GLN A 21 7.88 2.83 -24.49
N LYS A 22 8.51 2.04 -25.36
CA LYS A 22 8.88 2.53 -26.70
C LYS A 22 7.68 2.75 -27.62
N ARG A 23 6.53 2.15 -27.33
CA ARG A 23 5.26 2.56 -27.91
C ARG A 23 4.72 3.76 -27.12
N ARG A 24 5.05 4.96 -27.55
CA ARG A 24 4.27 6.15 -27.22
C ARG A 24 2.86 5.87 -27.71
N VAL A 25 1.94 5.50 -26.84
CA VAL A 25 0.52 5.58 -27.15
C VAL A 25 0.29 7.05 -27.46
N PRO A 26 -0.24 7.40 -28.66
CA PRO A 26 -0.50 8.78 -29.01
C PRO A 26 -1.34 9.42 -27.90
N ASP A 27 -0.97 10.62 -27.46
CA ASP A 27 -1.66 11.37 -26.40
C ASP A 27 -3.18 11.58 -26.65
N HIS A 28 -3.65 11.26 -27.86
CA HIS A 28 -5.04 11.44 -28.29
C HIS A 28 -5.92 10.20 -28.13
N ALA A 29 -5.40 9.05 -27.72
CA ALA A 29 -6.17 7.81 -27.57
C ALA A 29 -6.57 7.49 -26.11
N ALA A 30 -6.14 8.28 -25.14
CA ALA A 30 -6.66 8.19 -23.78
C ALA A 30 -8.04 8.85 -23.76
N GLY A 31 -9.10 8.07 -23.95
CA GLY A 31 -10.45 8.51 -23.68
C GLY A 31 -10.44 9.14 -22.29
N SER A 32 -10.55 10.47 -22.22
CA SER A 32 -10.55 11.17 -20.94
C SER A 32 -11.82 10.76 -20.20
N TRP A 33 -11.68 9.96 -19.18
CA TRP A 33 -12.79 9.71 -18.25
C TRP A 33 -13.28 11.07 -17.73
N PRO A 34 -14.60 11.27 -17.64
CA PRO A 34 -15.11 12.52 -17.14
C PRO A 34 -14.53 12.75 -15.74
N PRO A 35 -13.85 13.89 -15.50
CA PRO A 35 -13.17 14.17 -14.20
C PRO A 35 -14.16 14.17 -13.05
N VAL A 36 -15.43 14.48 -13.34
CA VAL A 36 -16.53 14.46 -12.38
C VAL A 36 -16.79 13.04 -11.86
N THR A 37 -16.83 12.03 -12.72
CA THR A 37 -17.10 10.63 -12.33
C THR A 37 -16.00 10.11 -11.40
N LEU A 38 -14.72 10.33 -11.75
CA LEU A 38 -13.60 9.94 -10.89
C LEU A 38 -13.58 10.72 -9.57
N GLY A 39 -13.97 12.01 -9.62
CA GLY A 39 -14.12 12.84 -8.43
C GLY A 39 -15.18 12.30 -7.48
N ILE A 40 -16.36 11.93 -7.97
CA ILE A 40 -17.46 11.37 -7.18
C ILE A 40 -17.04 10.03 -6.56
N VAL A 41 -16.44 9.13 -7.34
CA VAL A 41 -15.96 7.83 -6.82
C VAL A 41 -14.93 8.02 -5.71
N THR A 42 -13.98 8.91 -5.92
CA THR A 42 -12.94 9.19 -4.90
C THR A 42 -13.54 9.84 -3.65
N ALA A 43 -14.48 10.77 -3.80
CA ALA A 43 -15.16 11.42 -2.68
C ALA A 43 -15.99 10.44 -1.86
N LEU A 44 -16.74 9.54 -2.50
CA LEU A 44 -17.50 8.49 -1.81
C LEU A 44 -16.57 7.54 -1.05
N LEU A 45 -15.46 7.15 -1.67
CA LEU A 45 -14.46 6.31 -1.03
C LEU A 45 -13.85 6.99 0.21
N LEU A 46 -13.52 8.28 0.11
CA LEU A 46 -13.01 9.08 1.22
C LEU A 46 -14.02 9.19 2.37
N LEU A 47 -15.31 9.29 2.06
CA LEU A 47 -16.35 9.31 3.06
C LEU A 47 -16.40 7.98 3.83
N VAL A 48 -16.32 6.85 3.13
CA VAL A 48 -16.22 5.52 3.75
C VAL A 48 -14.98 5.43 4.65
N TYR A 49 -13.83 5.96 4.19
CA TYR A 49 -12.61 5.96 5.00
C TYR A 49 -12.70 6.87 6.23
N ALA A 50 -13.40 8.00 6.13
CA ALA A 50 -13.64 8.85 7.29
C ALA A 50 -14.45 8.11 8.38
N VAL A 51 -15.53 7.42 7.99
CA VAL A 51 -16.30 6.59 8.90
C VAL A 51 -15.45 5.48 9.51
N PHE A 52 -14.67 4.78 8.65
CA PHE A 52 -13.77 3.73 9.09
C PHE A 52 -12.71 4.27 10.07
N ALA A 53 -12.12 5.44 9.80
CA ALA A 53 -11.14 6.06 10.68
C ALA A 53 -11.73 6.38 12.06
N ILE A 54 -12.95 6.94 12.11
CA ILE A 54 -13.63 7.23 13.36
C ILE A 54 -13.81 5.96 14.20
N VAL A 55 -14.30 4.90 13.58
CA VAL A 55 -14.47 3.59 14.23
C VAL A 55 -13.13 3.04 14.72
N GLN A 56 -12.09 3.11 13.89
CA GLN A 56 -10.74 2.67 14.24
C GLN A 56 -10.15 3.41 15.43
N PHE A 57 -10.31 4.74 15.47
CA PHE A 57 -9.84 5.55 16.59
C PHE A 57 -10.54 5.17 17.89
N GLN A 58 -11.84 4.91 17.86
CA GLN A 58 -12.58 4.46 19.04
C GLN A 58 -12.06 3.13 19.58
N TYR A 59 -11.72 2.18 18.69
CA TYR A 59 -11.18 0.88 19.12
C TYR A 59 -9.72 0.95 19.56
N LEU A 60 -8.89 1.77 18.90
CA LEU A 60 -7.46 1.87 19.22
C LEU A 60 -7.23 2.60 20.55
N PHE A 61 -8.04 3.64 20.85
CA PHE A 61 -7.91 4.44 22.07
C PHE A 61 -8.91 4.06 23.15
N GLY A 62 -10.00 3.37 22.81
CA GLY A 62 -11.04 2.95 23.75
C GLY A 62 -10.68 1.78 24.67
N GLY A 63 -9.55 1.11 24.45
CA GLY A 63 -9.02 0.02 25.31
C GLY A 63 -9.92 -1.22 25.43
N LYS A 64 -11.05 -1.26 24.75
CA LYS A 64 -11.98 -2.39 24.76
C LYS A 64 -11.85 -3.16 23.44
N LEU A 65 -11.23 -4.34 23.49
CA LEU A 65 -11.33 -5.31 22.40
C LEU A 65 -12.80 -5.67 22.18
N PRO A 66 -13.28 -5.71 20.93
CA PRO A 66 -14.60 -6.26 20.63
C PRO A 66 -14.60 -7.72 21.09
N GLY A 67 -15.52 -8.04 22.02
CA GLY A 67 -15.58 -9.27 22.79
C GLY A 67 -15.25 -10.54 22.03
N ALA A 68 -14.63 -11.49 22.72
CA ALA A 68 -14.34 -12.87 22.36
C ALA A 68 -13.25 -13.15 21.29
N LEU A 69 -12.72 -12.16 20.56
CA LEU A 69 -11.61 -12.39 19.62
C LEU A 69 -10.27 -12.35 20.35
N THR A 70 -9.43 -13.35 20.11
CA THR A 70 -8.04 -13.35 20.54
C THR A 70 -7.27 -12.24 19.80
N TYR A 71 -6.28 -11.60 20.45
CA TYR A 71 -5.41 -10.59 19.82
C TYR A 71 -4.83 -11.06 18.48
N SER A 72 -4.59 -12.35 18.33
CA SER A 72 -4.04 -12.95 17.11
C SER A 72 -5.04 -12.99 15.94
N GLU A 73 -6.31 -13.27 16.20
CA GLU A 73 -7.35 -13.33 15.18
C GLU A 73 -7.69 -11.93 14.67
N TYR A 74 -7.85 -10.99 15.61
CA TYR A 74 -8.12 -9.59 15.29
C TYR A 74 -7.00 -8.94 14.45
N ALA A 75 -5.73 -9.21 14.81
CA ALA A 75 -4.59 -8.67 14.07
C ALA A 75 -4.47 -9.27 12.66
N ARG A 76 -4.74 -10.57 12.51
CA ARG A 76 -4.56 -11.29 11.23
C ARG A 76 -5.69 -11.00 10.23
N GLU A 77 -6.93 -10.98 10.66
CA GLU A 77 -8.07 -10.74 9.77
C GLU A 77 -8.10 -9.28 9.27
N GLY A 78 -7.95 -8.32 10.17
CA GLY A 78 -7.95 -6.90 9.80
C GLY A 78 -6.77 -6.48 8.93
N PHE A 79 -5.63 -7.15 9.05
CA PHE A 79 -4.41 -6.83 8.31
C PHE A 79 -4.57 -7.00 6.79
N TRP A 80 -5.05 -8.17 6.32
CA TRP A 80 -5.20 -8.45 4.90
C TRP A 80 -6.25 -7.56 4.23
N GLN A 81 -7.31 -7.23 4.97
CA GLN A 81 -8.33 -6.28 4.50
C GLN A 81 -7.72 -4.90 4.25
N LEU A 82 -6.89 -4.39 5.17
CA LEU A 82 -6.25 -3.09 5.03
C LEU A 82 -5.23 -3.05 3.88
N ILE A 83 -4.50 -4.14 3.65
CA ILE A 83 -3.61 -4.24 2.48
C ILE A 83 -4.40 -4.24 1.18
N ALA A 84 -5.49 -5.00 1.09
CA ALA A 84 -6.34 -5.02 -0.09
C ALA A 84 -6.89 -3.63 -0.42
N VAL A 85 -7.34 -2.90 0.60
CA VAL A 85 -7.80 -1.51 0.49
C VAL A 85 -6.66 -0.59 0.02
N ALA A 86 -5.47 -0.71 0.57
CA ALA A 86 -4.31 0.09 0.13
C ALA A 86 -3.96 -0.18 -1.34
N LEU A 87 -3.97 -1.43 -1.79
CA LEU A 87 -3.73 -1.79 -3.20
C LEU A 87 -4.81 -1.23 -4.12
N MET A 88 -6.08 -1.26 -3.70
CA MET A 88 -7.19 -0.63 -4.43
C MET A 88 -6.97 0.88 -4.56
N ASN A 89 -6.53 1.55 -3.51
CA ASN A 89 -6.22 2.98 -3.53
C ASN A 89 -5.07 3.32 -4.47
N PHE A 90 -3.99 2.53 -4.50
CA PHE A 90 -2.91 2.72 -5.46
C PHE A 90 -3.37 2.51 -6.90
N THR A 91 -4.25 1.54 -7.14
CA THR A 91 -4.84 1.31 -8.45
C THR A 91 -5.68 2.51 -8.88
N LEU A 92 -6.57 2.99 -8.01
CA LEU A 92 -7.40 4.17 -8.27
C LEU A 92 -6.53 5.41 -8.52
N PHE A 93 -5.50 5.64 -7.70
CA PHE A 93 -4.53 6.71 -7.88
C PHE A 93 -3.82 6.62 -9.25
N GLY A 94 -3.38 5.43 -9.64
CA GLY A 94 -2.74 5.19 -10.93
C GLY A 94 -3.67 5.45 -12.11
N LEU A 95 -4.94 5.01 -12.03
CA LEU A 95 -5.97 5.25 -13.04
C LEU A 95 -6.29 6.75 -13.17
N THR A 96 -6.47 7.44 -12.04
CA THR A 96 -6.72 8.89 -12.06
C THR A 96 -5.55 9.66 -12.64
N CYS A 97 -4.31 9.30 -12.30
CA CYS A 97 -3.12 9.91 -12.89
C CYS A 97 -2.98 9.67 -14.40
N ARG A 98 -3.55 8.57 -14.93
CA ARG A 98 -3.45 8.20 -16.35
C ARG A 98 -4.58 8.75 -17.21
N TYR A 99 -5.81 8.74 -16.69
CA TYR A 99 -7.02 8.99 -17.48
C TYR A 99 -7.74 10.29 -17.12
N ALA A 100 -7.53 10.85 -15.92
CA ALA A 100 -8.18 12.09 -15.52
C ALA A 100 -7.38 13.32 -15.95
N LYS A 101 -8.10 14.36 -16.39
CA LYS A 101 -7.53 15.68 -16.57
C LYS A 101 -7.13 16.25 -15.20
N ARG A 102 -5.96 16.84 -15.13
CA ARG A 102 -5.43 17.44 -13.89
C ARG A 102 -6.21 18.71 -13.56
N THR A 103 -6.95 18.67 -12.47
CA THR A 103 -7.68 19.81 -11.91
C THR A 103 -7.25 20.02 -10.46
N ALA A 104 -7.38 21.25 -9.95
CA ALA A 104 -7.04 21.53 -8.54
C ALA A 104 -7.87 20.65 -7.57
N ALA A 105 -9.16 20.49 -7.83
CA ALA A 105 -10.03 19.61 -7.05
C ALA A 105 -9.60 18.14 -7.13
N GLY A 106 -9.22 17.66 -8.31
CA GLY A 106 -8.71 16.30 -8.50
C GLY A 106 -7.42 16.05 -7.72
N LEU A 107 -6.50 17.03 -7.71
CA LEU A 107 -5.26 16.95 -6.92
C LEU A 107 -5.54 16.90 -5.42
N ALA A 108 -6.47 17.72 -4.92
CA ALA A 108 -6.87 17.72 -3.52
C ALA A 108 -7.47 16.36 -3.11
N LEU A 109 -8.36 15.79 -3.94
CA LEU A 109 -8.94 14.47 -3.68
C LEU A 109 -7.88 13.36 -3.70
N GLN A 110 -6.91 13.42 -4.62
CA GLN A 110 -5.79 12.46 -4.66
C GLN A 110 -4.88 12.60 -3.43
N ALA A 111 -4.59 13.81 -2.97
CA ALA A 111 -3.83 14.06 -1.76
C ALA A 111 -4.55 13.50 -0.52
N LEU A 112 -5.87 13.71 -0.41
CA LEU A 112 -6.69 13.14 0.65
C LEU A 112 -6.73 11.61 0.60
N LEU A 113 -6.81 11.02 -0.61
CA LEU A 113 -6.76 9.56 -0.79
C LEU A 113 -5.43 8.98 -0.31
N LEU A 114 -4.31 9.61 -0.63
CA LEU A 114 -2.99 9.18 -0.16
C LEU A 114 -2.84 9.36 1.35
N PHE A 115 -3.36 10.45 1.90
CA PHE A 115 -3.37 10.67 3.34
C PHE A 115 -4.19 9.60 4.07
N ALA A 116 -5.40 9.30 3.59
CA ALA A 116 -6.22 8.21 4.11
C ALA A 116 -5.49 6.86 4.01
N THR A 117 -4.82 6.58 2.88
CA THR A 117 -4.01 5.37 2.70
C THR A 117 -2.87 5.29 3.73
N ALA A 118 -2.18 6.40 4.00
CA ALA A 118 -1.13 6.46 5.01
C ALA A 118 -1.67 6.19 6.42
N LEU A 119 -2.84 6.72 6.77
CA LEU A 119 -3.50 6.44 8.05
C LEU A 119 -3.89 4.96 8.19
N LEU A 120 -4.42 4.36 7.13
CA LEU A 120 -4.76 2.92 7.11
C LEU A 120 -3.52 2.06 7.30
N LEU A 121 -2.41 2.38 6.61
CA LEU A 121 -1.15 1.67 6.77
C LEU A 121 -0.57 1.83 8.17
N ALA A 122 -0.61 3.04 8.74
CA ALA A 122 -0.17 3.29 10.11
C ALA A 122 -1.00 2.50 11.14
N SER A 123 -2.32 2.46 10.96
CA SER A 123 -3.21 1.66 11.81
C SER A 123 -2.91 0.16 11.71
N ALA A 124 -2.67 -0.35 10.50
CA ALA A 124 -2.31 -1.74 10.28
C ALA A 124 -0.95 -2.08 10.89
N ALA A 125 0.04 -1.18 10.75
CA ALA A 125 1.36 -1.34 11.35
C ALA A 125 1.28 -1.37 12.88
N ALA A 126 0.53 -0.46 13.50
CA ALA A 126 0.33 -0.41 14.94
C ALA A 126 -0.25 -1.74 15.48
N ARG A 127 -1.26 -2.31 14.81
CA ARG A 127 -1.82 -3.62 15.18
C ARG A 127 -0.82 -4.75 15.09
N LEU A 128 -0.04 -4.77 14.01
CA LEU A 128 0.97 -5.79 13.80
C LEU A 128 2.09 -5.68 14.83
N LEU A 129 2.51 -4.47 15.19
CA LEU A 129 3.52 -4.24 16.25
C LEU A 129 3.00 -4.67 17.62
N LEU A 130 1.75 -4.39 17.96
CA LEU A 130 1.12 -4.89 19.19
C LEU A 130 1.09 -6.43 19.22
N TYR A 131 0.79 -7.05 18.08
CA TYR A 131 0.79 -8.50 17.96
C TYR A 131 2.21 -9.09 18.13
N ILE A 132 3.23 -8.45 17.56
CA ILE A 132 4.64 -8.84 17.72
C ILE A 132 5.07 -8.69 19.18
N GLY A 133 4.71 -7.60 19.85
CA GLY A 133 5.01 -7.37 21.26
C GLY A 133 4.39 -8.41 22.21
N ALA A 134 3.18 -8.91 21.88
CA ALA A 134 2.50 -9.91 22.71
C ALA A 134 3.00 -11.35 22.49
N TYR A 135 3.44 -11.69 21.29
CA TYR A 135 3.72 -13.08 20.89
C TYR A 135 5.15 -13.30 20.35
N GLY A 136 6.02 -12.30 20.43
CA GLY A 136 7.38 -12.34 19.91
C GLY A 136 7.48 -12.18 18.40
N LEU A 137 8.69 -12.17 17.88
CA LEU A 137 8.98 -12.01 16.45
C LEU A 137 9.10 -13.38 15.77
N THR A 138 8.51 -13.53 14.59
CA THR A 138 8.64 -14.72 13.74
C THR A 138 8.72 -14.31 12.27
N MET A 139 9.23 -15.20 11.42
CA MET A 139 9.32 -14.92 9.97
C MET A 139 7.97 -14.57 9.34
N MET A 140 6.89 -15.22 9.77
CA MET A 140 5.52 -14.94 9.33
C MET A 140 5.01 -13.55 9.70
N ARG A 141 5.65 -12.86 10.67
CA ARG A 141 5.31 -11.50 11.11
C ARG A 141 6.24 -10.45 10.49
N ILE A 142 7.47 -10.85 10.15
CA ILE A 142 8.44 -9.99 9.45
C ILE A 142 7.95 -9.69 8.03
N LEU A 143 7.46 -10.69 7.29
CA LEU A 143 6.99 -10.50 5.93
C LEU A 143 5.90 -9.41 5.78
N PRO A 144 4.79 -9.44 6.57
CA PRO A 144 3.81 -8.37 6.55
C PRO A 144 4.38 -7.01 6.94
N LEU A 145 5.22 -6.95 7.97
CA LEU A 145 5.84 -5.70 8.40
C LEU A 145 6.71 -5.10 7.29
N TRP A 146 7.50 -5.95 6.64
CA TRP A 146 8.34 -5.57 5.51
C TRP A 146 7.53 -5.08 4.31
N LEU A 147 6.39 -5.74 4.01
CA LEU A 147 5.44 -5.28 2.98
C LEU A 147 4.87 -3.90 3.30
N MET A 148 4.58 -3.59 4.57
CA MET A 148 4.10 -2.27 4.96
C MET A 148 5.13 -1.18 4.74
N VAL A 149 6.41 -1.44 4.98
CA VAL A 149 7.50 -0.50 4.66
C VAL A 149 7.52 -0.18 3.17
N TYR A 150 7.34 -1.19 2.31
CA TYR A 150 7.23 -0.99 0.86
C TYR A 150 6.01 -0.12 0.48
N LEU A 151 4.83 -0.43 1.03
CA LEU A 151 3.61 0.31 0.74
C LEU A 151 3.68 1.76 1.26
N ALA A 152 4.32 2.00 2.41
CA ALA A 152 4.58 3.34 2.92
C ALA A 152 5.51 4.13 1.99
N ALA A 153 6.60 3.51 1.52
CA ALA A 153 7.50 4.12 0.53
C ALA A 153 6.78 4.42 -0.79
N LEU A 154 5.88 3.54 -1.23
CA LEU A 154 5.06 3.76 -2.42
C LEU A 154 4.09 4.93 -2.24
N THR A 155 3.44 5.03 -1.08
CA THR A 155 2.55 6.15 -0.72
C THR A 155 3.30 7.48 -0.78
N LEU A 156 4.50 7.55 -0.20
CA LEU A 156 5.34 8.75 -0.24
C LEU A 156 5.69 9.14 -1.68
N ARG A 157 6.02 8.18 -2.53
CA ARG A 157 6.33 8.42 -3.95
C ARG A 157 5.13 8.85 -4.77
N CYS A 158 3.96 8.30 -4.49
CA CYS A 158 2.71 8.79 -5.06
C CYS A 158 2.46 10.25 -4.65
N GLY A 159 2.73 10.62 -3.40
CA GLY A 159 2.68 12.00 -2.92
C GLY A 159 3.64 12.93 -3.67
N LEU A 160 4.89 12.51 -3.87
CA LEU A 160 5.88 13.27 -4.65
C LEU A 160 5.45 13.47 -6.11
N ARG A 161 4.71 12.53 -6.69
CA ARG A 161 4.16 12.67 -8.04
C ARG A 161 3.10 13.77 -8.14
N LEU A 162 2.36 14.05 -7.08
CA LEU A 162 1.43 15.18 -7.08
C LEU A 162 2.15 16.52 -7.36
N TRP A 163 3.41 16.64 -6.92
CA TRP A 163 4.24 17.82 -7.16
C TRP A 163 5.05 17.72 -8.45
N ARG A 164 5.56 16.51 -8.80
CA ARG A 164 6.41 16.27 -9.98
C ARG A 164 5.70 15.36 -10.99
N GLU A 165 5.02 15.93 -11.96
CA GLU A 165 4.17 15.22 -12.96
C GLU A 165 4.90 14.15 -13.78
N ARG A 166 6.19 14.34 -14.02
CA ARG A 166 6.99 13.51 -14.94
C ARG A 166 7.53 12.21 -14.34
N LEU A 167 7.20 11.89 -13.09
CA LEU A 167 7.71 10.68 -12.45
C LEU A 167 7.00 9.43 -13.02
N PRO A 168 7.75 8.48 -13.61
CA PRO A 168 7.19 7.24 -14.13
C PRO A 168 6.87 6.28 -12.96
N LEU A 169 5.68 6.39 -12.36
CA LEU A 169 5.29 5.65 -11.14
C LEU A 169 5.51 4.14 -11.29
N LEU A 170 5.12 3.55 -12.42
CA LEU A 170 5.20 2.10 -12.61
C LEU A 170 6.67 1.62 -12.60
N ARG A 171 7.58 2.37 -13.26
CA ARG A 171 9.01 2.03 -13.26
C ARG A 171 9.61 2.16 -11.86
N ILE A 172 9.27 3.25 -11.18
CA ILE A 172 9.77 3.49 -9.83
C ILE A 172 9.21 2.45 -8.85
N ALA A 173 7.94 2.12 -8.94
CA ALA A 173 7.32 1.08 -8.13
C ALA A 173 7.97 -0.30 -8.37
N ALA A 174 8.17 -0.68 -9.64
CA ALA A 174 8.84 -1.93 -9.99
C ALA A 174 10.30 -1.98 -9.49
N ALA A 175 11.07 -0.92 -9.70
CA ALA A 175 12.45 -0.84 -9.22
C ALA A 175 12.51 -0.91 -7.69
N THR A 176 11.60 -0.21 -6.99
CA THR A 176 11.52 -0.26 -5.53
C THR A 176 11.15 -1.65 -5.03
N LEU A 177 10.23 -2.33 -5.73
CA LEU A 177 9.84 -3.70 -5.36
C LEU A 177 11.03 -4.66 -5.48
N LEU A 178 11.87 -4.49 -6.50
CA LEU A 178 13.08 -5.28 -6.65
C LEU A 178 14.07 -5.02 -5.51
N TYR A 179 14.40 -3.75 -5.25
CA TYR A 179 15.28 -3.40 -4.13
C TYR A 179 14.75 -3.91 -2.79
N TRP A 180 13.44 -3.78 -2.58
CA TRP A 180 12.78 -4.24 -1.38
C TRP A 180 12.85 -5.76 -1.22
N TYR A 181 12.68 -6.52 -2.33
CA TYR A 181 12.81 -7.97 -2.35
C TYR A 181 14.27 -8.41 -2.08
N VAL A 182 15.24 -7.76 -2.70
CA VAL A 182 16.67 -8.03 -2.46
C VAL A 182 17.01 -7.73 -1.00
N ALA A 183 16.59 -6.59 -0.48
CA ALA A 183 16.83 -6.19 0.91
C ALA A 183 16.18 -7.15 1.94
N LEU A 184 15.08 -7.81 1.59
CA LEU A 184 14.47 -8.86 2.42
C LEU A 184 15.36 -10.11 2.51
N ASN A 185 16.13 -10.42 1.47
CA ASN A 185 16.93 -11.63 1.39
C ASN A 185 18.39 -11.45 1.88
N LEU A 186 18.79 -10.23 2.23
CA LEU A 186 20.15 -9.95 2.70
C LEU A 186 20.40 -10.32 4.18
N PRO A 187 19.50 -10.01 5.13
CA PRO A 187 19.75 -10.28 6.54
C PRO A 187 19.54 -11.75 6.90
N ASP A 188 20.31 -12.21 7.88
CA ASP A 188 20.00 -13.46 8.57
C ASP A 188 18.86 -13.22 9.57
N TRP A 189 17.63 -13.48 9.12
CA TRP A 189 16.44 -13.28 9.94
C TRP A 189 16.35 -14.20 11.15
N SER A 190 17.00 -15.36 11.12
CA SER A 190 17.07 -16.26 12.28
C SER A 190 17.79 -15.60 13.43
N ALA A 191 18.95 -15.02 13.19
CA ALA A 191 19.72 -14.30 14.21
C ALA A 191 18.95 -13.07 14.75
N VAL A 192 18.26 -12.33 13.87
CA VAL A 192 17.44 -11.17 14.27
C VAL A 192 16.27 -11.59 15.16
N ILE A 193 15.60 -12.69 14.81
CA ILE A 193 14.46 -13.23 15.58
C ILE A 193 14.92 -13.71 16.95
N GLU A 194 16.03 -14.44 17.03
CA GLU A 194 16.59 -14.91 18.32
C GLU A 194 16.98 -13.74 19.21
N LEU A 195 17.69 -12.75 18.68
CA LEU A 195 18.10 -11.57 19.42
C LEU A 195 16.90 -10.78 19.96
N TYR A 196 15.88 -10.59 19.14
CA TYR A 196 14.67 -9.87 19.56
C TYR A 196 13.91 -10.62 20.66
N ASN A 197 13.71 -11.93 20.48
CA ASN A 197 12.95 -12.74 21.43
C ASN A 197 13.72 -13.02 22.73
N ALA A 198 15.06 -12.94 22.73
CA ALA A 198 15.87 -13.04 23.94
C ALA A 198 15.85 -11.74 24.77
N ALA A 199 15.52 -10.59 24.14
CA ALA A 199 15.45 -9.29 24.79
C ALA A 199 14.06 -8.95 25.37
N HIS A 200 13.04 -9.74 25.05
CA HIS A 200 11.64 -9.55 25.46
C HIS A 200 11.06 -10.80 26.12
#